data_0e4a53f220834c443caac55219a84dd3
#
_entry.id   0e4a53f220834c443caac55219a84dd3
#
_cell.length_a   1.000
_cell.length_b   1.000
_cell.length_c   1.000
_cell.angle_alpha   90.00
_cell.angle_beta   90.00
_cell.angle_gamma   90.00
#
_symmetry.space_group_name_H-M   'P 1'
#
loop_
_entity.id
_entity.type
_entity.pdbx_description
1 polymer ?
#
loop_
_entity_poly.entity_id
_entity_poly.type
_entity_poly.pdbx_seq_one_letter_code
_entity_poly.pdbx_strand_id
1 'polypeptide(L)'
;MNAQFDPERQPAGGNRQSVDPLTHEVHVRPSFADEVRGPAPRDIDLTLARLAQDVYGSDDRQRGAVQGWNALTDDQFHRVGIDPALRHNASSGFDADIYTDGQGRYALAFRGTDQGKDWATNLGQGLGFETAQYNQAIALSRQAKVAFGDELVITGHSLGGGLAAVGAITSDVPGVTFNAAGVKDKTLERVGIDADAARQQAEAGGIRRYAVDHEILTGLQERSLLTRYLMPDAIGNKVELPDPDPLTGFSKINPFKTVPHSIQNHGMDAVIKAQEQAFGHGAGATGLLSNPDHPQHAQYQRLYDQIQPQFETRGLSLRDAQNVAGALTLEAQRSGIAPDHVVANGDRLFAIQGSQAETQRYVQVDVQAARGVPMEQSSRESQALAVAQPPSQQTAPQAPAQV
;
A
#
# COMPACT_ATOMS: atom_id res chain seq x y z
N MET A 1 -2.52 29.16 -13.03
CA MET A 1 -1.31 28.51 -13.58
C MET A 1 -1.67 27.04 -13.70
N ASN A 2 -1.89 26.58 -14.92
CA ASN A 2 -2.19 25.18 -15.19
C ASN A 2 -0.87 24.41 -15.06
N ALA A 3 -0.73 23.61 -14.01
CA ALA A 3 0.32 22.60 -13.96
C ALA A 3 -0.04 21.54 -15.01
N GLN A 4 0.58 21.60 -16.17
CA GLN A 4 0.51 20.59 -17.19
C GLN A 4 1.30 19.39 -16.68
N PHE A 5 0.65 18.26 -16.57
CA PHE A 5 1.30 16.97 -16.29
C PHE A 5 2.32 16.69 -17.40
N ASP A 6 3.54 16.41 -17.03
CA ASP A 6 4.63 16.07 -17.96
C ASP A 6 4.73 14.56 -18.14
N PRO A 7 4.34 14.01 -19.30
CA PRO A 7 4.39 12.57 -19.56
C PRO A 7 5.81 12.02 -19.70
N GLU A 8 6.83 12.89 -19.85
CA GLU A 8 8.24 12.49 -19.94
C GLU A 8 8.95 12.47 -18.58
N ARG A 9 8.24 12.73 -17.48
CA ARG A 9 8.79 12.59 -16.15
C ARG A 9 9.06 11.11 -15.85
N GLN A 10 10.15 10.59 -16.42
CA GLN A 10 10.76 9.35 -15.93
C GLN A 10 10.98 9.51 -14.42
N PRO A 11 10.80 8.46 -13.61
CA PRO A 11 11.17 8.50 -12.21
C PRO A 11 12.64 8.90 -12.15
N ALA A 12 12.87 10.14 -11.75
CA ALA A 12 14.22 10.63 -11.54
C ALA A 12 14.76 9.85 -10.34
N GLY A 13 15.54 8.81 -10.58
CA GLY A 13 16.19 7.96 -9.58
C GLY A 13 17.24 8.72 -8.76
N GLY A 14 16.94 9.93 -8.33
CA GLY A 14 17.75 10.76 -7.46
C GLY A 14 17.05 10.94 -6.13
N ASN A 15 17.77 10.75 -5.04
CA ASN A 15 17.30 11.11 -3.71
C ASN A 15 16.95 12.59 -3.69
N ARG A 16 15.67 12.91 -3.47
CA ARG A 16 15.20 14.28 -3.24
C ARG A 16 15.21 14.54 -1.73
N GLN A 17 15.47 15.80 -1.37
CA GLN A 17 15.23 16.27 0.00
C GLN A 17 13.77 16.72 0.09
N SER A 18 13.00 16.13 0.98
CA SER A 18 11.68 16.60 1.37
C SER A 18 11.70 16.97 2.85
N VAL A 19 10.95 18.00 3.20
CA VAL A 19 10.77 18.41 4.61
C VAL A 19 9.37 17.99 5.03
N ASP A 20 9.26 17.18 6.07
CA ASP A 20 7.97 16.81 6.65
C ASP A 20 7.29 18.07 7.23
N PRO A 21 6.09 18.45 6.76
CA PRO A 21 5.43 19.67 7.22
C PRO A 21 4.93 19.60 8.67
N LEU A 22 4.87 18.43 9.28
CA LEU A 22 4.46 18.26 10.68
C LEU A 22 5.65 18.20 11.65
N THR A 23 6.71 17.49 11.29
CA THR A 23 7.87 17.27 12.17
C THR A 23 9.05 18.18 11.85
N HIS A 24 9.08 18.81 10.65
CA HIS A 24 10.19 19.56 10.08
C HIS A 24 11.46 18.75 9.86
N GLU A 25 11.37 17.42 9.87
CA GLU A 25 12.47 16.54 9.53
C GLU A 25 12.75 16.55 8.03
N VAL A 26 14.04 16.45 7.66
CA VAL A 26 14.47 16.38 6.26
C VAL A 26 14.70 14.93 5.88
N HIS A 27 13.94 14.46 4.89
CA HIS A 27 14.08 13.11 4.35
C HIS A 27 14.82 13.14 3.02
N VAL A 28 15.81 12.28 2.85
CA VAL A 28 16.58 12.11 1.61
C VAL A 28 16.28 10.73 1.04
N ARG A 29 15.22 10.63 0.24
CA ARG A 29 14.76 9.38 -0.39
C ARG A 29 13.97 9.70 -1.65
N PRO A 30 13.66 8.72 -2.52
CA PRO A 30 12.63 8.90 -3.53
C PRO A 30 11.33 9.39 -2.86
N SER A 31 10.60 10.30 -3.52
CA SER A 31 9.33 10.76 -2.98
C SER A 31 8.34 9.59 -2.89
N PHE A 32 7.37 9.70 -1.99
CA PHE A 32 6.34 8.68 -1.86
C PHE A 32 5.51 8.54 -3.14
N ALA A 33 5.27 9.64 -3.84
CA ALA A 33 4.65 9.62 -5.17
C ALA A 33 5.48 8.81 -6.19
N ASP A 34 6.81 8.98 -6.22
CA ASP A 34 7.68 8.20 -7.12
C ASP A 34 7.69 6.71 -6.76
N GLU A 35 7.64 6.36 -5.47
CA GLU A 35 7.55 4.97 -5.01
C GLU A 35 6.24 4.31 -5.45
N VAL A 36 5.14 5.06 -5.52
CA VAL A 36 3.81 4.55 -5.88
C VAL A 36 3.56 4.59 -7.39
N ARG A 37 4.12 5.53 -8.14
CA ARG A 37 3.90 5.64 -9.60
C ARG A 37 4.29 4.35 -10.34
N GLY A 38 3.59 4.12 -11.44
CA GLY A 38 3.84 3.03 -12.38
C GLY A 38 2.71 2.01 -12.43
N PRO A 39 2.63 1.23 -13.51
CA PRO A 39 1.53 0.29 -13.74
C PRO A 39 1.68 -1.02 -12.94
N ALA A 40 2.91 -1.38 -12.55
CA ALA A 40 3.16 -2.64 -11.85
C ALA A 40 2.75 -2.59 -10.36
N PRO A 41 2.22 -3.69 -9.80
CA PRO A 41 1.97 -3.83 -8.38
C PRO A 41 3.18 -3.47 -7.51
N ARG A 42 2.91 -2.88 -6.34
CA ARG A 42 3.91 -2.48 -5.35
C ARG A 42 3.54 -3.02 -3.97
N ASP A 43 4.53 -3.27 -3.13
CA ASP A 43 4.30 -3.76 -1.76
C ASP A 43 3.42 -2.81 -0.93
N ILE A 44 3.57 -1.50 -1.15
CA ILE A 44 2.76 -0.48 -0.48
C ILE A 44 1.26 -0.57 -0.81
N ASP A 45 0.88 -1.18 -1.93
CA ASP A 45 -0.50 -1.23 -2.38
C ASP A 45 -1.41 -1.99 -1.41
N LEU A 46 -0.88 -3.00 -0.71
CA LEU A 46 -1.63 -3.69 0.36
C LEU A 46 -1.89 -2.77 1.56
N THR A 47 -0.91 -1.94 1.92
CA THR A 47 -1.09 -0.92 2.96
C THR A 47 -2.16 0.08 2.53
N LEU A 48 -2.12 0.56 1.28
CA LEU A 48 -3.12 1.47 0.74
C LEU A 48 -4.52 0.82 0.67
N ALA A 49 -4.61 -0.49 0.43
CA ALA A 49 -5.87 -1.23 0.54
C ALA A 49 -6.41 -1.23 1.98
N ARG A 50 -5.55 -1.46 2.96
CA ARG A 50 -5.93 -1.41 4.37
C ARG A 50 -6.36 -0.01 4.82
N LEU A 51 -5.70 1.06 4.33
CA LEU A 51 -6.12 2.44 4.58
C LEU A 51 -7.46 2.76 3.91
N ALA A 52 -7.69 2.26 2.68
CA ALA A 52 -8.98 2.36 2.00
C ALA A 52 -10.10 1.56 2.71
N GLN A 53 -9.76 0.56 3.51
CA GLN A 53 -10.69 -0.14 4.40
C GLN A 53 -10.90 0.64 5.71
N ASP A 54 -9.83 1.12 6.32
CA ASP A 54 -9.83 1.80 7.62
C ASP A 54 -10.70 3.07 7.62
N VAL A 55 -10.75 3.79 6.50
CA VAL A 55 -11.56 5.01 6.36
C VAL A 55 -13.08 4.77 6.52
N TYR A 56 -13.54 3.50 6.48
CA TYR A 56 -14.94 3.13 6.80
C TYR A 56 -15.24 3.12 8.31
N GLY A 57 -14.23 3.27 9.16
CA GLY A 57 -14.40 3.41 10.60
C GLY A 57 -15.33 4.57 10.94
N SER A 58 -16.22 4.39 11.95
CA SER A 58 -17.33 5.30 12.25
C SER A 58 -16.92 6.55 13.03
N ASP A 59 -15.74 6.56 13.63
CA ASP A 59 -15.17 7.70 14.37
C ASP A 59 -13.65 7.68 14.36
N ASP A 60 -13.03 8.79 14.73
CA ASP A 60 -11.57 8.96 14.76
C ASP A 60 -10.85 7.95 15.68
N ARG A 61 -11.57 7.28 16.60
CA ARG A 61 -11.00 6.24 17.48
C ARG A 61 -10.99 4.86 16.83
N GLN A 62 -11.80 4.65 15.80
CA GLN A 62 -11.85 3.40 15.02
C GLN A 62 -10.93 3.47 13.80
N ARG A 63 -10.49 4.68 13.42
CA ARG A 63 -9.52 4.89 12.33
C ARG A 63 -8.10 4.87 12.86
N GLY A 64 -7.15 4.47 12.01
CA GLY A 64 -5.73 4.36 12.38
C GLY A 64 -5.34 2.98 12.90
N ALA A 65 -6.16 1.96 12.63
CA ALA A 65 -5.85 0.56 12.98
C ALA A 65 -4.83 -0.10 12.03
N VAL A 66 -4.34 0.63 11.02
CA VAL A 66 -3.35 0.12 10.06
C VAL A 66 -1.96 0.28 10.64
N GLN A 67 -1.27 -0.84 10.83
CA GLN A 67 0.04 -0.87 11.47
C GLN A 67 1.04 0.10 10.81
N GLY A 68 1.63 0.96 11.63
CA GLY A 68 2.60 1.97 11.19
C GLY A 68 1.96 3.20 10.54
N TRP A 69 0.62 3.31 10.47
CA TRP A 69 -0.08 4.46 9.93
C TRP A 69 -1.13 4.97 10.92
N ASN A 70 -1.25 6.27 11.00
CA ASN A 70 -2.22 6.94 11.87
C ASN A 70 -2.98 7.99 11.09
N ALA A 71 -4.29 8.11 11.33
CA ALA A 71 -5.08 9.22 10.82
C ALA A 71 -4.61 10.54 11.45
N LEU A 72 -4.59 11.62 10.66
CA LEU A 72 -4.24 12.94 11.18
C LEU A 72 -5.32 13.46 12.13
N THR A 73 -4.88 14.08 13.22
CA THR A 73 -5.77 14.80 14.14
C THR A 73 -6.16 16.16 13.57
N ASP A 74 -7.24 16.78 14.08
CA ASP A 74 -7.67 18.13 13.68
C ASP A 74 -6.55 19.16 13.86
N ASP A 75 -5.79 19.06 14.95
CA ASP A 75 -4.65 19.94 15.20
C ASP A 75 -3.54 19.77 14.13
N GLN A 76 -3.34 18.56 13.62
CA GLN A 76 -2.39 18.32 12.54
C GLN A 76 -2.89 18.88 11.20
N PHE A 77 -4.19 18.73 10.91
CA PHE A 77 -4.82 19.35 9.75
C PHE A 77 -4.64 20.87 9.76
N HIS A 78 -4.93 21.53 10.90
CA HIS A 78 -4.73 22.98 11.04
C HIS A 78 -3.27 23.38 10.87
N ARG A 79 -2.33 22.62 11.42
CA ARG A 79 -0.88 22.92 11.29
C ARG A 79 -0.39 22.91 9.85
N VAL A 80 -0.94 22.03 9.01
CA VAL A 80 -0.58 21.95 7.58
C VAL A 80 -1.47 22.82 6.69
N GLY A 81 -2.37 23.61 7.26
CA GLY A 81 -3.22 24.56 6.54
C GLY A 81 -4.40 23.94 5.81
N ILE A 82 -4.83 22.75 6.21
CA ILE A 82 -6.03 22.09 5.68
C ILE A 82 -7.16 22.25 6.69
N ASP A 83 -8.36 22.66 6.22
CA ASP A 83 -9.55 22.71 7.07
C ASP A 83 -10.05 21.28 7.36
N PRO A 84 -10.09 20.85 8.64
CA PRO A 84 -10.60 19.52 9.02
C PRO A 84 -12.04 19.28 8.57
N ALA A 85 -12.86 20.32 8.44
CA ALA A 85 -14.25 20.21 7.99
C ALA A 85 -14.37 19.71 6.54
N LEU A 86 -13.30 19.77 5.74
CA LEU A 86 -13.30 19.22 4.38
C LEU A 86 -13.31 17.69 4.34
N ARG A 87 -13.02 17.01 5.45
CA ARG A 87 -13.01 15.55 5.51
C ARG A 87 -14.39 14.93 5.45
N HIS A 88 -15.39 15.64 5.96
CA HIS A 88 -16.72 15.09 6.18
C HIS A 88 -17.82 16.05 5.73
N ASN A 89 -18.85 15.51 5.07
CA ASN A 89 -20.06 16.26 4.75
C ASN A 89 -21.29 15.34 4.82
N ALA A 90 -22.04 15.44 5.90
CA ALA A 90 -23.24 14.62 6.14
C ALA A 90 -24.32 14.82 5.07
N SER A 91 -24.42 16.00 4.43
CA SER A 91 -25.45 16.29 3.42
C SER A 91 -25.18 15.58 2.10
N SER A 92 -23.93 15.36 1.72
CA SER A 92 -23.52 14.63 0.51
C SER A 92 -23.14 13.17 0.79
N GLY A 93 -22.93 12.80 2.06
CA GLY A 93 -22.36 11.53 2.47
C GLY A 93 -20.86 11.40 2.17
N PHE A 94 -20.18 12.52 1.82
CA PHE A 94 -18.75 12.55 1.62
C PHE A 94 -18.00 12.30 2.92
N ASP A 95 -16.99 11.42 2.86
CA ASP A 95 -16.11 11.14 3.99
C ASP A 95 -14.72 10.72 3.47
N ALA A 96 -13.67 11.24 4.11
CA ALA A 96 -12.29 10.97 3.77
C ALA A 96 -11.40 11.19 4.98
N ASP A 97 -10.18 10.66 4.93
CA ASP A 97 -9.17 10.99 5.94
C ASP A 97 -7.76 10.99 5.33
N ILE A 98 -6.82 11.65 6.00
CA ILE A 98 -5.41 11.64 5.65
C ILE A 98 -4.64 10.90 6.71
N TYR A 99 -3.86 9.93 6.29
CA TYR A 99 -3.02 9.10 7.14
C TYR A 99 -1.55 9.45 6.95
N THR A 100 -0.75 9.27 8.00
CA THR A 100 0.71 9.39 7.95
C THR A 100 1.38 8.18 8.60
N ASP A 101 2.54 7.81 8.06
CA ASP A 101 3.43 6.81 8.68
C ASP A 101 4.37 7.41 9.75
N GLY A 102 4.26 8.72 10.01
CA GLY A 102 5.15 9.43 10.92
C GLY A 102 6.58 9.63 10.40
N GLN A 103 6.85 9.22 9.15
CA GLN A 103 8.16 9.33 8.49
C GLN A 103 8.06 10.21 7.22
N GLY A 104 7.08 11.10 7.19
CA GLY A 104 6.87 12.06 6.09
C GLY A 104 6.15 11.50 4.88
N ARG A 105 5.43 10.36 4.98
CA ARG A 105 4.54 9.85 3.94
C ARG A 105 3.09 10.09 4.33
N TYR A 106 2.28 10.43 3.35
CA TYR A 106 0.87 10.76 3.54
C TYR A 106 -0.01 10.06 2.52
N ALA A 107 -1.13 9.50 2.98
CA ALA A 107 -2.12 8.85 2.14
C ALA A 107 -3.50 9.47 2.39
N LEU A 108 -4.10 10.07 1.37
CA LEU A 108 -5.48 10.53 1.41
C LEU A 108 -6.39 9.39 0.96
N ALA A 109 -7.24 8.89 1.86
CA ALA A 109 -8.19 7.82 1.60
C ALA A 109 -9.62 8.36 1.53
N PHE A 110 -10.33 8.01 0.46
CA PHE A 110 -11.75 8.34 0.28
C PHE A 110 -12.62 7.14 0.59
N ARG A 111 -13.63 7.37 1.43
CA ARG A 111 -14.66 6.40 1.75
C ARG A 111 -15.64 6.25 0.59
N GLY A 112 -16.01 5.02 0.29
CA GLY A 112 -17.14 4.71 -0.58
C GLY A 112 -18.47 4.71 0.15
N THR A 113 -19.54 4.33 -0.54
CA THR A 113 -20.86 4.15 0.07
C THR A 113 -20.83 2.96 1.04
N ASP A 114 -21.47 3.08 2.20
CA ASP A 114 -21.58 1.99 3.15
C ASP A 114 -22.17 0.74 2.50
N GLN A 115 -21.56 -0.42 2.78
CA GLN A 115 -22.00 -1.71 2.26
C GLN A 115 -23.29 -2.20 2.94
N GLY A 116 -24.40 -1.46 2.74
CA GLY A 116 -25.73 -1.94 3.07
C GLY A 116 -26.26 -2.85 1.94
N LYS A 117 -27.28 -3.67 2.23
CA LYS A 117 -27.90 -4.59 1.25
C LYS A 117 -28.43 -3.90 -0.01
N ASP A 118 -28.59 -2.58 0.03
CA ASP A 118 -29.16 -1.75 -1.04
C ASP A 118 -28.14 -0.89 -1.79
N TRP A 119 -26.82 -1.02 -1.49
CA TRP A 119 -25.79 -0.15 -2.08
C TRP A 119 -25.76 -0.24 -3.63
N ALA A 120 -25.92 -1.44 -4.21
CA ALA A 120 -25.94 -1.63 -5.66
C ALA A 120 -27.15 -0.94 -6.32
N THR A 121 -28.28 -0.90 -5.61
CA THR A 121 -29.50 -0.18 -6.03
C THR A 121 -29.31 1.34 -5.87
N ASN A 122 -28.65 1.77 -4.80
CA ASN A 122 -28.39 3.17 -4.50
C ASN A 122 -27.33 3.77 -5.42
N LEU A 123 -26.32 2.99 -5.86
CA LEU A 123 -25.32 3.41 -6.82
C LEU A 123 -25.92 3.81 -8.17
N GLY A 124 -26.96 3.10 -8.63
CA GLY A 124 -27.72 3.44 -9.84
C GLY A 124 -28.61 4.68 -9.68
N GLN A 125 -29.01 5.05 -8.45
CA GLN A 125 -29.90 6.16 -8.15
C GLN A 125 -29.18 7.41 -7.63
N GLY A 126 -27.91 7.31 -7.22
CA GLY A 126 -27.14 8.36 -6.53
C GLY A 126 -26.64 9.52 -7.40
N LEU A 127 -27.07 9.63 -8.66
CA LEU A 127 -26.57 10.58 -9.67
C LEU A 127 -26.60 12.07 -9.28
N GLY A 128 -27.37 12.46 -8.24
CA GLY A 128 -27.45 13.86 -7.80
C GLY A 128 -26.37 14.29 -6.80
N PHE A 129 -25.94 13.35 -5.93
CA PHE A 129 -24.95 13.62 -4.87
C PHE A 129 -23.50 13.45 -5.36
N GLU A 130 -23.29 12.66 -6.41
CA GLU A 130 -21.96 12.42 -7.01
C GLU A 130 -21.22 13.75 -7.29
N THR A 131 -21.90 14.74 -7.88
CA THR A 131 -21.28 16.04 -8.23
C THR A 131 -20.72 16.76 -7.00
N ALA A 132 -21.44 16.76 -5.87
CA ALA A 132 -21.00 17.40 -4.64
C ALA A 132 -19.78 16.67 -4.06
N GLN A 133 -19.82 15.34 -3.99
CA GLN A 133 -18.72 14.53 -3.48
C GLN A 133 -17.44 14.66 -4.33
N TYR A 134 -17.55 14.67 -5.68
CA TYR A 134 -16.40 14.91 -6.55
C TYR A 134 -15.80 16.30 -6.35
N ASN A 135 -16.63 17.35 -6.18
CA ASN A 135 -16.12 18.69 -5.90
C ASN A 135 -15.36 18.76 -4.56
N GLN A 136 -15.86 18.06 -3.54
CA GLN A 136 -15.20 17.96 -2.23
C GLN A 136 -13.89 17.16 -2.32
N ALA A 137 -13.89 16.03 -3.03
CA ALA A 137 -12.69 15.25 -3.27
C ALA A 137 -11.61 16.06 -3.98
N ILE A 138 -11.98 16.84 -5.02
CA ILE A 138 -11.06 17.74 -5.74
C ILE A 138 -10.49 18.81 -4.79
N ALA A 139 -11.35 19.45 -3.98
CA ALA A 139 -10.93 20.50 -3.07
C ALA A 139 -9.95 19.97 -2.02
N LEU A 140 -10.27 18.85 -1.37
CA LEU A 140 -9.41 18.21 -0.37
C LEU A 140 -8.09 17.72 -0.97
N SER A 141 -8.13 17.05 -2.13
CA SER A 141 -6.92 16.56 -2.81
C SER A 141 -5.95 17.67 -3.18
N ARG A 142 -6.48 18.82 -3.68
CA ARG A 142 -5.65 19.98 -4.00
C ARG A 142 -5.00 20.60 -2.77
N GLN A 143 -5.74 20.72 -1.65
CA GLN A 143 -5.16 21.20 -0.40
C GLN A 143 -4.11 20.24 0.15
N ALA A 144 -4.39 18.95 0.12
CA ALA A 144 -3.42 17.93 0.52
C ALA A 144 -2.14 17.95 -0.35
N LYS A 145 -2.29 18.15 -1.68
CA LYS A 145 -1.11 18.32 -2.57
C LYS A 145 -0.30 19.54 -2.22
N VAL A 146 -0.95 20.67 -1.89
CA VAL A 146 -0.23 21.88 -1.45
C VAL A 146 0.51 21.64 -0.14
N ALA A 147 -0.10 20.93 0.80
CA ALA A 147 0.48 20.64 2.12
C ALA A 147 1.64 19.63 2.08
N PHE A 148 1.49 18.55 1.32
CA PHE A 148 2.39 17.38 1.39
C PHE A 148 3.25 17.18 0.12
N GLY A 149 2.99 17.92 -0.94
CA GLY A 149 3.78 17.84 -2.17
C GLY A 149 3.82 16.42 -2.77
N ASP A 150 5.02 15.96 -3.07
CA ASP A 150 5.27 14.64 -3.64
C ASP A 150 5.31 13.50 -2.57
N GLU A 151 5.07 13.84 -1.31
CA GLU A 151 4.93 12.85 -0.23
C GLU A 151 3.46 12.40 -0.03
N LEU A 152 2.56 12.82 -0.93
CA LEU A 152 1.16 12.44 -0.94
C LEU A 152 0.86 11.37 -1.98
N VAL A 153 0.04 10.39 -1.60
CA VAL A 153 -0.65 9.45 -2.51
C VAL A 153 -2.14 9.43 -2.20
N ILE A 154 -2.96 8.96 -3.14
CA ILE A 154 -4.42 8.94 -2.97
C ILE A 154 -4.93 7.51 -3.15
N THR A 155 -5.87 7.11 -2.28
CA THR A 155 -6.47 5.77 -2.32
C THR A 155 -7.98 5.82 -2.06
N GLY A 156 -8.67 4.73 -2.42
CA GLY A 156 -10.09 4.60 -2.15
C GLY A 156 -10.70 3.34 -2.76
N HIS A 157 -11.85 2.96 -2.23
CA HIS A 157 -12.58 1.76 -2.63
C HIS A 157 -13.99 2.11 -3.11
N SER A 158 -14.49 1.40 -4.09
CA SER A 158 -15.85 1.57 -4.62
C SER A 158 -16.07 3.01 -5.14
N LEU A 159 -17.13 3.71 -4.71
CA LEU A 159 -17.32 5.15 -5.01
C LEU A 159 -16.11 5.97 -4.55
N GLY A 160 -15.52 5.66 -3.37
CA GLY A 160 -14.28 6.29 -2.90
C GLY A 160 -13.10 6.08 -3.86
N GLY A 161 -13.06 4.97 -4.59
CA GLY A 161 -12.10 4.73 -5.67
C GLY A 161 -12.30 5.67 -6.86
N GLY A 162 -13.54 5.96 -7.24
CA GLY A 162 -13.86 6.99 -8.23
C GLY A 162 -13.47 8.39 -7.77
N LEU A 163 -13.75 8.75 -6.51
CA LEU A 163 -13.35 10.01 -5.90
C LEU A 163 -11.81 10.15 -5.86
N ALA A 164 -11.12 9.05 -5.49
CA ALA A 164 -9.67 8.97 -5.47
C ALA A 164 -9.06 9.18 -6.86
N ALA A 165 -9.64 8.57 -7.90
CA ALA A 165 -9.16 8.74 -9.26
C ALA A 165 -9.27 10.20 -9.74
N VAL A 166 -10.39 10.87 -9.48
CA VAL A 166 -10.57 12.28 -9.82
C VAL A 166 -9.66 13.18 -8.98
N GLY A 167 -9.52 12.90 -7.68
CA GLY A 167 -8.60 13.60 -6.79
C GLY A 167 -7.14 13.49 -7.27
N ALA A 168 -6.71 12.28 -7.64
CA ALA A 168 -5.38 11.99 -8.16
C ALA A 168 -5.08 12.78 -9.44
N ILE A 169 -5.98 12.72 -10.42
CA ILE A 169 -5.85 13.43 -11.70
C ILE A 169 -5.82 14.95 -11.49
N THR A 170 -6.73 15.51 -10.70
CA THR A 170 -6.87 16.96 -10.53
C THR A 170 -5.77 17.61 -9.69
N SER A 171 -4.98 16.80 -8.98
CA SER A 171 -3.89 17.22 -8.10
C SER A 171 -2.51 16.74 -8.56
N ASP A 172 -2.43 16.03 -9.68
CA ASP A 172 -1.19 15.35 -10.16
C ASP A 172 -0.50 14.53 -9.06
N VAL A 173 -1.29 13.66 -8.41
CA VAL A 173 -0.85 12.75 -7.36
C VAL A 173 -1.11 11.31 -7.81
N PRO A 174 -0.18 10.35 -7.60
CA PRO A 174 -0.47 8.96 -7.95
C PRO A 174 -1.57 8.38 -7.07
N GLY A 175 -2.37 7.49 -7.68
CA GLY A 175 -3.48 6.83 -7.01
C GLY A 175 -3.39 5.31 -7.04
N VAL A 176 -3.93 4.67 -6.00
CA VAL A 176 -4.20 3.24 -5.97
C VAL A 176 -5.64 3.02 -5.56
N THR A 177 -6.44 2.40 -6.41
CA THR A 177 -7.88 2.24 -6.18
C THR A 177 -8.30 0.78 -6.21
N PHE A 178 -9.37 0.45 -5.50
CA PHE A 178 -9.83 -0.93 -5.30
C PHE A 178 -11.30 -1.07 -5.66
N ASN A 179 -11.64 -2.00 -6.54
CA ASN A 179 -13.00 -2.22 -7.04
C ASN A 179 -13.72 -0.90 -7.32
N ALA A 180 -13.02 0.02 -7.98
CA ALA A 180 -13.43 1.42 -8.09
C ALA A 180 -14.66 1.61 -8.97
N ALA A 181 -15.52 2.54 -8.55
CA ALA A 181 -16.62 3.01 -9.40
C ALA A 181 -16.08 3.78 -10.61
N GLY A 182 -16.78 3.70 -11.71
CA GLY A 182 -16.45 4.44 -12.93
C GLY A 182 -16.67 5.94 -12.78
N VAL A 183 -15.95 6.71 -13.58
CA VAL A 183 -16.01 8.18 -13.59
C VAL A 183 -16.46 8.65 -14.96
N LYS A 184 -17.48 9.51 -15.01
CA LYS A 184 -17.95 10.15 -16.24
C LYS A 184 -16.95 11.18 -16.75
N ASP A 185 -16.70 11.22 -18.06
CA ASP A 185 -15.80 12.19 -18.69
C ASP A 185 -16.19 13.62 -18.36
N LYS A 186 -17.49 13.92 -18.34
CA LYS A 186 -18.06 15.22 -17.93
C LYS A 186 -17.62 15.68 -16.53
N THR A 187 -17.23 14.75 -15.64
CA THR A 187 -16.72 15.10 -14.31
C THR A 187 -15.34 15.75 -14.40
N LEU A 188 -14.48 15.26 -15.30
CA LEU A 188 -13.17 15.84 -15.59
C LEU A 188 -13.27 17.11 -16.45
N GLU A 189 -14.06 17.07 -17.50
CA GLU A 189 -14.30 18.19 -18.41
C GLU A 189 -14.82 19.44 -17.68
N ARG A 190 -15.72 19.26 -16.70
CA ARG A 190 -16.28 20.35 -15.88
C ARG A 190 -15.21 21.15 -15.12
N VAL A 191 -14.09 20.54 -14.80
CA VAL A 191 -12.96 21.18 -14.11
C VAL A 191 -11.82 21.52 -15.07
N GLY A 192 -12.08 21.47 -16.39
CA GLY A 192 -11.16 21.91 -17.44
C GLY A 192 -10.09 20.86 -17.79
N ILE A 193 -10.32 19.59 -17.50
CA ILE A 193 -9.39 18.49 -17.80
C ILE A 193 -9.90 17.73 -19.03
N ASP A 194 -9.01 17.47 -19.98
CA ASP A 194 -9.24 16.59 -21.10
C ASP A 194 -9.36 15.14 -20.58
N ALA A 195 -10.54 14.55 -20.74
CA ALA A 195 -10.84 13.24 -20.16
C ALA A 195 -10.03 12.11 -20.81
N ASP A 196 -9.81 12.17 -22.13
CA ASP A 196 -9.06 11.15 -22.86
C ASP A 196 -7.57 11.18 -22.46
N ALA A 197 -6.98 12.37 -22.43
CA ALA A 197 -5.60 12.53 -21.97
C ALA A 197 -5.41 12.09 -20.52
N ALA A 198 -6.35 12.44 -19.64
CA ALA A 198 -6.30 12.04 -18.22
C ALA A 198 -6.40 10.53 -18.05
N ARG A 199 -7.25 9.85 -18.81
CA ARG A 199 -7.35 8.38 -18.79
C ARG A 199 -6.06 7.71 -19.27
N GLN A 200 -5.49 8.18 -20.38
CA GLN A 200 -4.23 7.67 -20.91
C GLN A 200 -3.09 7.82 -19.89
N GLN A 201 -3.00 8.96 -19.21
CA GLN A 201 -2.00 9.19 -18.17
C GLN A 201 -2.21 8.29 -16.94
N ALA A 202 -3.44 8.11 -16.51
CA ALA A 202 -3.79 7.22 -15.43
C ALA A 202 -3.40 5.76 -15.76
N GLU A 203 -3.70 5.30 -16.99
CA GLU A 203 -3.33 3.98 -17.49
C GLU A 203 -1.82 3.80 -17.64
N ALA A 204 -1.09 4.84 -18.01
CA ALA A 204 0.38 4.82 -18.10
C ALA A 204 1.08 4.70 -16.73
N GLY A 205 0.33 4.62 -15.63
CA GLY A 205 0.84 4.41 -14.28
C GLY A 205 0.61 5.56 -13.32
N GLY A 206 -0.19 6.56 -13.69
CA GLY A 206 -0.69 7.57 -12.77
C GLY A 206 -1.63 6.97 -11.72
N ILE A 207 -2.42 5.95 -12.11
CA ILE A 207 -3.35 5.26 -11.21
C ILE A 207 -3.25 3.76 -11.45
N ARG A 208 -3.02 2.95 -10.39
CA ARG A 208 -3.26 1.50 -10.40
C ARG A 208 -4.63 1.20 -9.85
N ARG A 209 -5.41 0.44 -10.61
CA ARG A 209 -6.77 0.06 -10.29
C ARG A 209 -6.85 -1.45 -10.09
N TYR A 210 -6.97 -1.90 -8.85
CA TYR A 210 -7.19 -3.30 -8.50
C TYR A 210 -8.66 -3.67 -8.65
N ALA A 211 -8.95 -4.80 -9.29
CA ALA A 211 -10.29 -5.34 -9.44
C ALA A 211 -10.27 -6.85 -9.14
N VAL A 212 -11.09 -7.28 -8.20
CA VAL A 212 -11.27 -8.71 -7.87
C VAL A 212 -12.14 -9.35 -8.94
N ASP A 213 -11.75 -10.55 -9.38
CA ASP A 213 -12.51 -11.31 -10.35
C ASP A 213 -13.93 -11.58 -9.87
N HIS A 214 -14.91 -11.45 -10.77
CA HIS A 214 -16.33 -11.65 -10.48
C HIS A 214 -16.95 -10.67 -9.47
N GLU A 215 -16.29 -9.55 -9.13
CA GLU A 215 -16.93 -8.52 -8.32
C GLU A 215 -18.01 -7.78 -9.14
N ILE A 216 -19.01 -7.22 -8.46
CA ILE A 216 -20.25 -6.80 -9.11
C ILE A 216 -20.10 -5.56 -9.98
N LEU A 217 -19.28 -4.55 -9.59
CA LEU A 217 -19.13 -3.31 -10.37
C LEU A 217 -18.39 -3.53 -11.68
N THR A 218 -17.25 -4.19 -11.65
CA THR A 218 -16.48 -4.54 -12.85
C THR A 218 -17.33 -5.42 -13.78
N GLY A 219 -18.09 -6.36 -13.19
CA GLY A 219 -19.01 -7.18 -13.93
C GLY A 219 -20.14 -6.40 -14.62
N LEU A 220 -20.66 -5.34 -14.01
CA LEU A 220 -21.68 -4.47 -14.60
C LEU A 220 -21.09 -3.50 -15.63
N GLN A 221 -19.90 -2.99 -15.40
CA GLN A 221 -19.20 -2.06 -16.30
C GLN A 221 -18.76 -2.73 -17.62
N GLU A 222 -18.28 -3.98 -17.55
CA GLU A 222 -17.62 -4.66 -18.69
C GLU A 222 -18.53 -5.59 -19.49
N ARG A 223 -19.65 -6.12 -18.92
CA ARG A 223 -20.42 -7.22 -19.51
C ARG A 223 -21.61 -6.85 -20.41
N SER A 224 -22.12 -5.63 -20.36
CA SER A 224 -23.31 -5.24 -21.13
C SER A 224 -23.14 -3.89 -21.78
N LEU A 225 -23.44 -3.79 -23.08
CA LEU A 225 -23.46 -2.52 -23.80
C LEU A 225 -24.43 -1.49 -23.19
N LEU A 226 -25.52 -1.95 -22.57
CA LEU A 226 -26.49 -1.09 -21.92
C LEU A 226 -25.99 -0.59 -20.55
N THR A 227 -25.40 -1.47 -19.75
CA THR A 227 -24.84 -1.09 -18.46
C THR A 227 -23.57 -0.26 -18.60
N ARG A 228 -22.74 -0.50 -19.60
CA ARG A 228 -21.58 0.31 -19.96
C ARG A 228 -21.94 1.76 -20.30
N TYR A 229 -23.09 1.97 -20.94
CA TYR A 229 -23.59 3.32 -21.21
C TYR A 229 -24.04 4.06 -19.93
N LEU A 230 -24.56 3.31 -18.94
CA LEU A 230 -25.06 3.86 -17.68
C LEU A 230 -23.96 3.95 -16.59
N MET A 231 -22.98 3.05 -16.64
CA MET A 231 -21.88 2.96 -15.68
C MET A 231 -20.55 3.10 -16.43
N PRO A 232 -19.90 4.28 -16.39
CA PRO A 232 -18.64 4.50 -17.07
C PRO A 232 -17.53 3.62 -16.50
N ASP A 233 -16.49 3.40 -17.29
CA ASP A 233 -15.32 2.62 -16.86
C ASP A 233 -14.55 3.34 -15.75
N ALA A 234 -14.04 2.56 -14.80
CA ALA A 234 -13.14 3.08 -13.76
C ALA A 234 -11.79 3.47 -14.38
N ILE A 235 -11.18 4.53 -13.85
CA ILE A 235 -9.95 5.12 -14.39
C ILE A 235 -8.71 4.44 -13.82
N GLY A 236 -7.70 4.20 -14.66
CA GLY A 236 -6.38 3.71 -14.29
C GLY A 236 -6.02 2.35 -14.89
N ASN A 237 -4.74 2.00 -14.78
CA ASN A 237 -4.22 0.71 -15.21
C ASN A 237 -4.83 -0.42 -14.37
N LYS A 238 -5.55 -1.34 -15.03
CA LYS A 238 -6.23 -2.45 -14.36
C LYS A 238 -5.23 -3.52 -13.95
N VAL A 239 -5.24 -3.87 -12.66
CA VAL A 239 -4.57 -5.04 -12.09
C VAL A 239 -5.66 -6.01 -11.63
N GLU A 240 -5.78 -7.13 -12.30
CA GLU A 240 -6.77 -8.16 -11.95
C GLU A 240 -6.28 -8.96 -10.74
N LEU A 241 -7.15 -9.13 -9.78
CA LEU A 241 -6.95 -10.00 -8.62
C LEU A 241 -7.81 -11.26 -8.77
N PRO A 242 -7.26 -12.44 -8.46
CA PRO A 242 -8.05 -13.66 -8.49
C PRO A 242 -9.19 -13.59 -7.46
N ASP A 243 -10.29 -14.28 -7.74
CA ASP A 243 -11.34 -14.50 -6.76
C ASP A 243 -10.76 -15.26 -5.55
N PRO A 244 -10.76 -14.66 -4.34
CA PRO A 244 -10.09 -15.28 -3.19
C PRO A 244 -10.82 -16.51 -2.64
N ASP A 245 -12.11 -16.72 -3.01
CA ASP A 245 -12.95 -17.82 -2.56
C ASP A 245 -13.84 -18.33 -3.72
N PRO A 246 -13.28 -18.85 -4.83
CA PRO A 246 -14.02 -19.11 -6.03
C PRO A 246 -15.12 -20.16 -5.84
N LEU A 247 -16.31 -19.86 -6.34
CA LEU A 247 -17.43 -20.81 -6.34
C LEU A 247 -17.06 -22.07 -7.13
N THR A 248 -17.49 -23.24 -6.66
CA THR A 248 -17.20 -24.53 -7.28
C THR A 248 -18.48 -25.25 -7.73
N GLY A 249 -18.38 -26.13 -8.75
CA GLY A 249 -19.46 -26.98 -9.21
C GLY A 249 -20.71 -26.20 -9.64
N PHE A 250 -21.89 -26.69 -9.24
CA PHE A 250 -23.19 -26.08 -9.56
C PHE A 250 -23.39 -24.68 -8.97
N SER A 251 -22.60 -24.30 -7.96
CA SER A 251 -22.67 -22.96 -7.37
C SER A 251 -22.29 -21.87 -8.37
N LYS A 252 -21.47 -22.16 -9.37
CA LYS A 252 -21.04 -21.23 -10.43
C LYS A 252 -22.19 -20.74 -11.35
N ILE A 253 -23.23 -21.54 -11.49
CA ILE A 253 -24.36 -21.24 -12.38
C ILE A 253 -25.64 -20.87 -11.62
N ASN A 254 -25.62 -20.91 -10.28
CA ASN A 254 -26.77 -20.61 -9.45
C ASN A 254 -26.80 -19.10 -9.10
N PRO A 255 -27.76 -18.30 -9.63
CA PRO A 255 -27.82 -16.86 -9.38
C PRO A 255 -28.01 -16.50 -7.89
N PHE A 256 -28.65 -17.38 -7.10
CA PHE A 256 -28.80 -17.20 -5.65
C PHE A 256 -27.47 -17.33 -4.90
N LYS A 257 -26.41 -17.83 -5.54
CA LYS A 257 -25.07 -17.92 -5.01
C LYS A 257 -24.10 -16.95 -5.68
N THR A 258 -24.20 -16.76 -6.99
CA THR A 258 -23.28 -15.90 -7.74
C THR A 258 -23.46 -14.41 -7.41
N VAL A 259 -24.70 -13.93 -7.22
CA VAL A 259 -24.95 -12.52 -6.87
C VAL A 259 -24.44 -12.16 -5.48
N PRO A 260 -24.77 -12.90 -4.39
CA PRO A 260 -24.16 -12.64 -3.09
C PRO A 260 -22.64 -12.74 -3.10
N HIS A 261 -22.08 -13.69 -3.85
CA HIS A 261 -20.63 -13.85 -4.00
C HIS A 261 -19.99 -12.65 -4.71
N SER A 262 -20.57 -12.14 -5.78
CA SER A 262 -20.10 -10.93 -6.47
C SER A 262 -20.14 -9.69 -5.56
N ILE A 263 -21.13 -9.58 -4.69
CA ILE A 263 -21.20 -8.51 -3.67
C ILE A 263 -20.10 -8.69 -2.63
N GLN A 264 -19.84 -9.92 -2.18
CA GLN A 264 -18.76 -10.23 -1.25
C GLN A 264 -17.39 -9.90 -1.85
N ASN A 265 -17.16 -10.27 -3.11
CA ASN A 265 -15.92 -9.97 -3.83
C ASN A 265 -15.70 -8.46 -4.06
N HIS A 266 -16.76 -7.66 -4.01
CA HIS A 266 -16.63 -6.22 -4.06
C HIS A 266 -16.02 -5.63 -2.78
N GLY A 267 -16.20 -6.26 -1.64
CA GLY A 267 -15.74 -5.77 -0.33
C GLY A 267 -14.22 -5.75 -0.19
N MET A 268 -13.73 -4.85 0.69
CA MET A 268 -12.29 -4.70 0.95
C MET A 268 -11.64 -5.96 1.55
N ASP A 269 -12.39 -6.77 2.31
CA ASP A 269 -11.88 -8.04 2.84
C ASP A 269 -11.46 -8.99 1.70
N ALA A 270 -12.28 -9.06 0.63
CA ALA A 270 -11.94 -9.86 -0.54
C ALA A 270 -10.74 -9.28 -1.30
N VAL A 271 -10.67 -7.94 -1.45
CA VAL A 271 -9.54 -7.25 -2.09
C VAL A 271 -8.24 -7.55 -1.35
N ILE A 272 -8.22 -7.36 -0.02
CA ILE A 272 -7.03 -7.59 0.81
C ILE A 272 -6.61 -9.06 0.72
N LYS A 273 -7.55 -10.00 0.91
CA LYS A 273 -7.29 -11.43 0.80
C LYS A 273 -6.76 -11.84 -0.58
N ALA A 274 -7.34 -11.28 -1.65
CA ALA A 274 -6.91 -11.55 -3.01
C ALA A 274 -5.50 -10.98 -3.30
N GLN A 275 -5.18 -9.79 -2.81
CA GLN A 275 -3.82 -9.22 -2.91
C GLN A 275 -2.81 -10.08 -2.13
N GLU A 276 -3.15 -10.49 -0.91
CA GLU A 276 -2.32 -11.37 -0.09
C GLU A 276 -2.04 -12.70 -0.80
N GLN A 277 -3.04 -13.30 -1.45
CA GLN A 277 -2.87 -14.54 -2.22
C GLN A 277 -2.06 -14.32 -3.51
N ALA A 278 -2.32 -13.25 -4.24
CA ALA A 278 -1.69 -13.00 -5.55
C ALA A 278 -0.22 -12.59 -5.43
N PHE A 279 0.12 -11.80 -4.42
CA PHE A 279 1.44 -11.19 -4.27
C PHE A 279 2.25 -11.72 -3.08
N GLY A 280 1.75 -12.76 -2.42
CA GLY A 280 2.45 -13.38 -1.28
C GLY A 280 2.48 -12.51 -0.02
N HIS A 281 1.63 -11.50 0.06
CA HIS A 281 1.46 -10.65 1.24
C HIS A 281 0.55 -11.28 2.29
N GLY A 282 0.22 -12.57 2.13
CA GLY A 282 -0.66 -13.35 3.02
C GLY A 282 -0.09 -13.70 4.39
N ALA A 283 1.08 -13.17 4.69
CA ALA A 283 1.56 -13.08 6.05
C ALA A 283 1.66 -11.60 6.41
N GLY A 284 0.53 -10.92 6.51
CA GLY A 284 0.49 -9.57 7.06
C GLY A 284 1.36 -9.52 8.31
N ALA A 285 2.00 -8.46 8.67
CA ALA A 285 2.84 -8.28 9.87
C ALA A 285 3.62 -9.50 10.42
N THR A 286 3.06 -10.72 10.39
CA THR A 286 3.72 -11.96 10.84
C THR A 286 4.82 -12.44 9.91
N GLY A 287 4.78 -12.07 8.62
CA GLY A 287 5.77 -12.47 7.61
C GLY A 287 6.98 -11.58 7.48
N LEU A 288 6.98 -10.40 8.10
CA LEU A 288 8.13 -9.51 8.07
C LEU A 288 9.21 -9.95 9.05
N LEU A 289 10.48 -9.86 8.66
CA LEU A 289 11.62 -10.07 9.55
C LEU A 289 11.56 -9.21 10.83
N SER A 290 10.97 -8.02 10.73
CA SER A 290 10.74 -7.13 11.88
C SER A 290 9.62 -7.59 12.81
N ASN A 291 8.80 -8.57 12.43
CA ASN A 291 7.72 -9.09 13.26
C ASN A 291 8.25 -10.14 14.25
N PRO A 292 7.89 -10.03 15.55
CA PRO A 292 8.27 -11.02 16.57
C PRO A 292 7.90 -12.48 16.24
N ASP A 293 6.84 -12.70 15.47
CA ASP A 293 6.38 -14.04 15.09
C ASP A 293 7.15 -14.64 13.89
N HIS A 294 8.02 -13.86 13.23
CA HIS A 294 8.84 -14.36 12.13
C HIS A 294 9.96 -15.27 12.66
N PRO A 295 10.21 -16.47 12.08
CA PRO A 295 11.24 -17.40 12.57
C PRO A 295 12.65 -16.79 12.67
N GLN A 296 12.97 -15.82 11.80
CA GLN A 296 14.27 -15.14 11.78
C GLN A 296 14.23 -13.78 12.49
N HIS A 297 13.14 -13.41 13.18
CA HIS A 297 13.02 -12.10 13.84
C HIS A 297 14.18 -11.83 14.82
N ALA A 298 14.49 -12.75 15.69
CA ALA A 298 15.57 -12.58 16.67
C ALA A 298 16.95 -12.36 16.01
N GLN A 299 17.18 -12.96 14.85
CA GLN A 299 18.39 -12.74 14.07
C GLN A 299 18.37 -11.37 13.39
N TYR A 300 17.25 -11.01 12.75
CA TYR A 300 17.05 -9.71 12.14
C TYR A 300 17.24 -8.58 13.15
N GLN A 301 16.59 -8.67 14.31
CA GLN A 301 16.66 -7.64 15.34
C GLN A 301 18.07 -7.40 15.82
N ARG A 302 18.84 -8.48 16.10
CA ARG A 302 20.25 -8.37 16.48
C ARG A 302 21.11 -7.65 15.45
N LEU A 303 20.90 -7.92 14.16
CA LEU A 303 21.65 -7.26 13.09
C LEU A 303 21.20 -5.82 12.93
N TYR A 304 19.90 -5.56 12.99
CA TYR A 304 19.32 -4.23 12.88
C TYR A 304 19.82 -3.29 13.98
N ASP A 305 19.81 -3.73 15.25
CA ASP A 305 20.25 -2.94 16.40
C ASP A 305 21.73 -2.50 16.31
N GLN A 306 22.55 -3.27 15.59
CA GLN A 306 23.94 -2.93 15.34
C GLN A 306 24.16 -2.04 14.11
N ILE A 307 23.26 -2.14 13.12
CA ILE A 307 23.34 -1.39 11.87
C ILE A 307 22.77 0.01 12.04
N GLN A 308 21.62 0.15 12.70
CA GLN A 308 20.90 1.41 12.84
C GLN A 308 21.78 2.57 13.32
N PRO A 309 22.54 2.47 14.45
CA PRO A 309 23.37 3.58 14.93
C PRO A 309 24.46 3.99 13.94
N GLN A 310 24.98 3.03 13.18
CA GLN A 310 26.00 3.31 12.16
C GLN A 310 25.42 4.06 10.96
N PHE A 311 24.14 3.81 10.65
CA PHE A 311 23.42 4.46 9.55
C PHE A 311 23.00 5.88 9.94
N GLU A 312 22.52 6.09 11.17
CA GLU A 312 22.20 7.41 11.70
C GLU A 312 23.42 8.35 11.66
N THR A 313 24.60 7.86 12.06
CA THR A 313 25.85 8.64 12.02
C THR A 313 26.28 9.01 10.60
N ARG A 314 25.84 8.26 9.59
CA ARG A 314 26.12 8.52 8.17
C ARG A 314 25.01 9.28 7.45
N GLY A 315 23.96 9.71 8.17
CA GLY A 315 22.80 10.40 7.59
C GLY A 315 21.96 9.51 6.67
N LEU A 316 21.98 8.19 6.87
CA LEU A 316 21.17 7.21 6.15
C LEU A 316 19.85 6.97 6.91
N SER A 317 18.79 6.63 6.16
CA SER A 317 17.46 6.48 6.76
C SER A 317 17.32 5.20 7.59
N LEU A 318 16.35 5.16 8.49
CA LEU A 318 15.97 3.94 9.22
C LEU A 318 15.55 2.82 8.27
N ARG A 319 14.91 3.17 7.15
CA ARG A 319 14.54 2.19 6.11
C ARG A 319 15.74 1.59 5.42
N ASP A 320 16.79 2.38 5.16
CA ASP A 320 18.05 1.85 4.65
C ASP A 320 18.63 0.81 5.62
N ALA A 321 18.61 1.10 6.92
CA ALA A 321 19.06 0.17 7.95
C ALA A 321 18.20 -1.11 8.00
N GLN A 322 16.88 -0.98 7.87
CA GLN A 322 15.95 -2.12 7.80
C GLN A 322 16.21 -2.99 6.56
N ASN A 323 16.35 -2.38 5.40
CA ASN A 323 16.62 -3.07 4.14
C ASN A 323 17.94 -3.86 4.22
N VAL A 324 18.98 -3.22 4.71
CA VAL A 324 20.32 -3.84 4.83
C VAL A 324 20.33 -4.96 5.89
N ALA A 325 19.65 -4.75 7.03
CA ALA A 325 19.49 -5.80 8.04
C ALA A 325 18.71 -7.00 7.51
N GLY A 326 17.67 -6.75 6.70
CA GLY A 326 16.89 -7.78 6.01
C GLY A 326 17.74 -8.60 5.05
N ALA A 327 18.52 -7.94 4.21
CA ALA A 327 19.42 -8.59 3.26
C ALA A 327 20.48 -9.43 3.97
N LEU A 328 21.11 -8.92 5.04
CA LEU A 328 22.09 -9.68 5.83
C LEU A 328 21.45 -10.87 6.53
N THR A 329 20.23 -10.73 7.06
CA THR A 329 19.50 -11.85 7.68
C THR A 329 19.22 -12.95 6.67
N LEU A 330 18.78 -12.60 5.48
CA LEU A 330 18.52 -13.55 4.41
C LEU A 330 19.79 -14.29 3.97
N GLU A 331 20.91 -13.59 3.79
CA GLU A 331 22.18 -14.20 3.43
C GLU A 331 22.73 -15.10 4.54
N ALA A 332 22.55 -14.72 5.81
CA ALA A 332 22.91 -15.55 6.96
C ALA A 332 22.07 -16.85 6.98
N GLN A 333 20.77 -16.75 6.73
CA GLN A 333 19.89 -17.93 6.64
C GLN A 333 20.28 -18.84 5.47
N ARG A 334 20.56 -18.30 4.28
CA ARG A 334 21.04 -19.06 3.10
C ARG A 334 22.33 -19.82 3.39
N SER A 335 23.22 -19.19 4.13
CA SER A 335 24.53 -19.74 4.48
C SER A 335 24.53 -20.65 5.72
N GLY A 336 23.37 -20.78 6.40
CA GLY A 336 23.23 -21.57 7.61
C GLY A 336 24.13 -21.10 8.75
N ILE A 337 24.26 -19.77 8.93
CA ILE A 337 25.03 -19.15 10.02
C ILE A 337 24.10 -18.30 10.88
N ALA A 338 24.47 -18.12 12.15
CA ALA A 338 23.81 -17.25 13.11
C ALA A 338 24.79 -16.15 13.56
N PRO A 339 24.90 -15.01 12.84
CA PRO A 339 25.85 -13.97 13.18
C PRO A 339 25.61 -13.35 14.57
N ASP A 340 26.70 -13.02 15.23
CA ASP A 340 26.71 -12.37 16.57
C ASP A 340 26.92 -10.87 16.44
N HIS A 341 27.71 -10.43 15.45
CA HIS A 341 28.11 -9.03 15.30
C HIS A 341 28.25 -8.61 13.84
N VAL A 342 28.17 -7.29 13.61
CA VAL A 342 28.30 -6.65 12.31
C VAL A 342 29.52 -5.74 12.28
N VAL A 343 30.31 -5.87 11.21
CA VAL A 343 31.50 -5.02 10.96
C VAL A 343 31.34 -4.35 9.61
N ALA A 344 31.58 -3.03 9.59
CA ALA A 344 31.62 -2.25 8.35
C ALA A 344 33.04 -2.14 7.81
N ASN A 345 33.21 -2.35 6.51
CA ASN A 345 34.47 -2.10 5.80
C ASN A 345 34.15 -1.42 4.46
N GLY A 346 34.32 -0.09 4.41
CA GLY A 346 33.89 0.73 3.27
C GLY A 346 32.38 0.61 3.03
N ASP A 347 31.99 0.28 1.81
CA ASP A 347 30.59 0.11 1.40
C ASP A 347 30.05 -1.33 1.61
N ARG A 348 30.77 -2.15 2.37
CA ARG A 348 30.36 -3.52 2.70
C ARG A 348 30.09 -3.68 4.18
N LEU A 349 29.04 -4.42 4.51
CA LEU A 349 28.78 -4.91 5.84
C LEU A 349 28.96 -6.42 5.89
N PHE A 350 29.63 -6.85 6.93
CA PHE A 350 29.91 -8.25 7.25
C PHE A 350 29.16 -8.63 8.50
N ALA A 351 28.32 -9.66 8.42
CA ALA A 351 27.69 -10.26 9.57
C ALA A 351 28.48 -11.54 9.93
N ILE A 352 29.05 -11.58 11.12
CA ILE A 352 30.07 -12.55 11.54
C ILE A 352 29.52 -13.41 12.66
N GLN A 353 29.75 -14.70 12.57
CA GLN A 353 29.51 -15.68 13.63
C GLN A 353 30.83 -16.13 14.24
N GLY A 354 30.93 -16.00 15.57
CA GLY A 354 32.11 -16.46 16.35
C GLY A 354 33.10 -15.36 16.63
N SER A 355 33.79 -15.48 17.78
CA SER A 355 34.73 -14.48 18.29
C SER A 355 36.22 -14.81 18.01
N GLN A 356 36.53 -16.03 17.59
CA GLN A 356 37.89 -16.48 17.32
C GLN A 356 38.15 -16.53 15.81
N ALA A 357 39.23 -15.90 15.36
CA ALA A 357 39.57 -15.75 13.94
C ALA A 357 39.62 -17.06 13.15
N GLU A 358 40.03 -18.17 13.78
CA GLU A 358 40.18 -19.48 13.15
C GLU A 358 38.83 -20.21 12.89
N THR A 359 37.74 -19.77 13.53
CA THR A 359 36.42 -20.40 13.44
C THR A 359 35.33 -19.46 12.93
N GLN A 360 35.69 -18.22 12.57
CA GLN A 360 34.75 -17.23 12.09
C GLN A 360 34.13 -17.63 10.76
N ARG A 361 32.78 -17.58 10.71
CA ARG A 361 32.01 -17.66 9.48
C ARG A 361 31.34 -16.31 9.27
N TYR A 362 31.23 -15.85 8.06
CA TYR A 362 30.61 -14.57 7.77
C TYR A 362 29.82 -14.59 6.47
N VAL A 363 28.88 -13.68 6.37
CA VAL A 363 28.23 -13.24 5.13
C VAL A 363 28.47 -11.76 4.95
N GLN A 364 28.36 -11.29 3.73
CA GLN A 364 28.54 -9.87 3.41
C GLN A 364 27.46 -9.37 2.45
N VAL A 365 27.15 -8.10 2.55
CA VAL A 365 26.32 -7.38 1.57
C VAL A 365 27.02 -6.08 1.17
N ASP A 366 26.81 -5.66 -0.06
CA ASP A 366 27.09 -4.31 -0.51
C ASP A 366 25.98 -3.38 -0.01
N VAL A 367 26.33 -2.31 0.69
CA VAL A 367 25.35 -1.40 1.32
C VAL A 367 24.48 -0.72 0.29
N GLN A 368 25.05 -0.27 -0.85
CA GLN A 368 24.28 0.43 -1.86
C GLN A 368 23.27 -0.50 -2.54
N ALA A 369 23.70 -1.71 -2.87
CA ALA A 369 22.82 -2.72 -3.45
C ALA A 369 21.72 -3.16 -2.45
N ALA A 370 22.09 -3.42 -1.18
CA ALA A 370 21.17 -3.90 -0.15
C ALA A 370 20.12 -2.83 0.25
N ARG A 371 20.46 -1.55 0.23
CA ARG A 371 19.49 -0.44 0.42
C ARG A 371 18.40 -0.44 -0.63
N GLY A 372 18.72 -0.85 -1.87
CA GLY A 372 17.77 -0.95 -2.97
C GLY A 372 16.85 -2.17 -2.89
N VAL A 373 17.08 -3.12 -1.98
CA VAL A 373 16.25 -4.31 -1.77
C VAL A 373 15.31 -4.07 -0.59
N PRO A 374 14.01 -3.93 -0.79
CA PRO A 374 13.07 -3.75 0.31
C PRO A 374 13.14 -4.91 1.32
N MET A 375 13.06 -4.60 2.62
CA MET A 375 13.05 -5.61 3.70
C MET A 375 11.93 -6.64 3.49
N GLU A 376 10.82 -6.22 2.94
CA GLU A 376 9.67 -7.04 2.59
C GLU A 376 10.04 -8.16 1.58
N GLN A 377 10.93 -7.84 0.62
CA GLN A 377 11.44 -8.86 -0.31
C GLN A 377 12.32 -9.87 0.41
N SER A 378 13.27 -9.40 1.23
CA SER A 378 14.11 -10.27 2.05
C SER A 378 13.30 -11.16 2.99
N SER A 379 12.19 -10.63 3.53
CA SER A 379 11.26 -11.36 4.39
C SER A 379 10.56 -12.49 3.64
N ARG A 380 10.05 -12.23 2.43
CA ARG A 380 9.41 -13.26 1.59
C ARG A 380 10.37 -14.39 1.23
N GLU A 381 11.57 -14.02 0.82
CA GLU A 381 12.59 -15.01 0.46
C GLU A 381 13.05 -15.84 1.67
N SER A 382 13.13 -15.20 2.85
CA SER A 382 13.42 -15.86 4.12
C SER A 382 12.35 -16.89 4.50
N GLN A 383 11.07 -16.54 4.33
CA GLN A 383 9.97 -17.47 4.55
C GLN A 383 9.97 -18.65 3.57
N ALA A 384 10.21 -18.38 2.30
CA ALA A 384 10.29 -19.41 1.28
C ALA A 384 11.38 -20.45 1.61
N LEU A 385 12.53 -19.99 2.12
CA LEU A 385 13.60 -20.88 2.60
C LEU A 385 13.18 -21.71 3.82
N ALA A 386 12.43 -21.11 4.76
CA ALA A 386 11.95 -21.82 5.94
C ALA A 386 10.95 -22.95 5.60
N VAL A 387 10.09 -22.71 4.59
CA VAL A 387 9.12 -23.71 4.10
C VAL A 387 9.82 -24.84 3.30
N ALA A 388 10.89 -24.50 2.59
CA ALA A 388 11.65 -25.49 1.79
C ALA A 388 12.54 -26.42 2.62
N GLN A 389 12.83 -26.08 3.89
CA GLN A 389 13.59 -26.94 4.80
C GLN A 389 12.64 -27.87 5.57
N PRO A 390 12.71 -29.22 5.41
CA PRO A 390 11.91 -30.13 6.21
C PRO A 390 12.26 -29.96 7.70
N PRO A 391 11.30 -30.13 8.64
CA PRO A 391 11.56 -29.97 10.05
C PRO A 391 12.69 -30.92 10.47
N SER A 392 13.78 -30.36 10.94
CA SER A 392 14.87 -31.10 11.55
C SER A 392 14.28 -31.91 12.70
N GLN A 393 14.47 -33.23 12.68
CA GLN A 393 14.08 -34.12 13.79
C GLN A 393 14.69 -33.56 15.08
N GLN A 394 13.85 -32.97 15.91
CA GLN A 394 14.22 -32.69 17.29
C GLN A 394 14.51 -34.05 17.97
N THR A 395 15.79 -34.33 18.18
CA THR A 395 16.21 -35.42 19.04
C THR A 395 15.58 -35.21 20.41
N ALA A 396 14.63 -36.08 20.74
CA ALA A 396 14.06 -36.17 22.09
C ALA A 396 15.18 -36.31 23.12
N PRO A 397 15.09 -35.67 24.30
CA PRO A 397 16.06 -35.86 25.35
C PRO A 397 16.04 -37.32 25.80
N GLN A 398 17.18 -38.00 25.68
CA GLN A 398 17.37 -39.34 26.25
C GLN A 398 17.21 -39.25 27.76
N ALA A 399 16.29 -40.01 28.29
CA ALA A 399 16.13 -40.23 29.73
C ALA A 399 17.43 -40.84 30.33
N PRO A 400 17.88 -40.41 31.52
CA PRO A 400 19.06 -40.96 32.16
C PRO A 400 18.81 -42.43 32.50
N ALA A 401 19.77 -43.28 32.11
CA ALA A 401 19.79 -44.69 32.50
C ALA A 401 19.87 -44.79 34.02
N GLN A 402 18.93 -45.52 34.63
CA GLN A 402 19.01 -45.90 36.03
C GLN A 402 20.04 -47.04 36.15
N VAL A 403 21.04 -46.80 37.01
CA VAL A 403 21.92 -47.85 37.58
C VAL A 403 21.37 -48.27 38.93
#